data_433f841a6353944e796acc17c757d248
#
_entry.id   433f841a6353944e796acc17c757d248
#
_cell.length_a   1.000
_cell.length_b   1.000
_cell.length_c   1.000
_cell.angle_alpha   90.00
_cell.angle_beta   90.00
_cell.angle_gamma   90.00
#
_symmetry.space_group_name_H-M   'P 1'
#
loop_
_entity.id
_entity.type
_entity.pdbx_description
1 polymer ?
#
loop_
_entity_poly.entity_id
_entity_poly.type
_entity_poly.pdbx_seq_one_letter_code
_entity_poly.pdbx_strand_id
1 'polypeptide(L)'
;MDMRLWKTFNIQKREGIAYYNTQSEFETEQFALHLNRLICEEMTATGKDGVMFLCIGTDRSTGDSLGPLIGHKLRGRRLAGAAAIGTLDKPVHAMNLDLYARYIKLHYPDYVVVAIDASVGSPDHVGYATLGRGALQPGLGVSKNLEAVGDISITGIVGGAGSRDPVMLQKMCIRDRSYIWRRCVLRDAWLF
;
A
#
# COMPACT_ATOMS: atom_id res chain seq x y z
N MET A 1 2.48 28.30 14.01
CA MET A 1 3.03 26.98 13.65
C MET A 1 3.98 27.20 12.48
N ASP A 2 5.28 27.06 12.73
CA ASP A 2 6.36 27.63 11.89
C ASP A 2 6.51 26.86 10.58
N MET A 3 6.21 27.53 9.47
CA MET A 3 6.32 27.00 8.08
C MET A 3 7.76 26.63 7.67
N ARG A 4 8.75 26.88 8.51
CA ARG A 4 10.16 26.60 8.22
C ARG A 4 10.59 25.17 8.50
N LEU A 5 9.83 24.41 9.31
CA LEU A 5 10.12 23.01 9.64
C LEU A 5 9.86 22.02 8.48
N TRP A 6 9.13 22.43 7.44
CA TRP A 6 8.85 21.60 6.27
C TRP A 6 10.01 21.43 5.29
N LYS A 7 11.05 22.27 5.39
CA LYS A 7 12.17 22.29 4.44
C LYS A 7 13.31 21.32 4.74
N THR A 8 13.28 20.61 5.86
CA THR A 8 14.42 19.77 6.29
C THR A 8 14.21 18.28 6.06
N PHE A 9 13.07 17.87 5.50
CA PHE A 9 12.82 16.45 5.24
C PHE A 9 13.15 16.13 3.78
N ASN A 10 14.27 15.43 3.60
CA ASN A 10 14.68 14.80 2.35
C ASN A 10 13.73 13.64 2.00
N ILE A 11 12.48 13.96 1.63
CA ILE A 11 11.61 13.03 0.93
C ILE A 11 12.17 13.00 -0.50
N GLN A 12 12.86 11.94 -0.87
CA GLN A 12 13.28 11.75 -2.27
C GLN A 12 12.02 11.61 -3.12
N LYS A 13 11.57 12.72 -3.69
CA LYS A 13 10.46 12.77 -4.66
C LYS A 13 10.97 12.27 -6.00
N ARG A 14 10.60 11.07 -6.40
CA ARG A 14 10.29 10.84 -7.81
C ARG A 14 8.90 11.43 -8.03
N GLU A 15 8.67 12.11 -9.14
CA GLU A 15 7.45 12.86 -9.47
C GLU A 15 6.17 12.24 -8.85
N GLY A 16 5.68 12.84 -7.76
CA GLY A 16 4.44 12.45 -7.09
C GLY A 16 4.49 11.26 -6.11
N ILE A 17 5.62 10.53 -5.97
CA ILE A 17 5.76 9.39 -5.04
C ILE A 17 6.61 9.80 -3.83
N ALA A 18 6.06 9.60 -2.63
CA ALA A 18 6.77 9.81 -1.36
C ALA A 18 7.28 8.48 -0.80
N TYR A 19 8.47 8.50 -0.18
CA TYR A 19 9.13 7.35 0.43
C TYR A 19 9.16 7.52 1.94
N TYR A 20 8.86 6.45 2.69
CA TYR A 20 8.80 6.45 4.15
C TYR A 20 9.58 5.26 4.71
N ASN A 21 10.53 5.53 5.59
CA ASN A 21 11.24 4.48 6.31
C ASN A 21 10.30 3.84 7.34
N THR A 22 9.96 2.59 7.10
CA THR A 22 9.02 1.85 7.95
C THR A 22 9.57 1.49 9.33
N GLN A 23 10.84 1.75 9.62
CA GLN A 23 11.46 1.57 10.94
C GLN A 23 11.40 2.85 11.79
N SER A 24 11.13 3.99 11.19
CA SER A 24 10.98 5.28 11.85
C SER A 24 9.53 5.46 12.31
N GLU A 25 9.29 5.60 13.62
CA GLU A 25 7.96 5.89 14.15
C GLU A 25 7.43 7.22 13.60
N PHE A 26 8.29 8.22 13.51
CA PHE A 26 7.94 9.53 12.99
C PHE A 26 7.51 9.45 11.51
N GLU A 27 8.27 8.78 10.65
CA GLU A 27 7.91 8.65 9.24
C GLU A 27 6.65 7.79 9.05
N THR A 28 6.42 6.83 9.93
CA THR A 28 5.19 6.04 9.96
C THR A 28 3.97 6.90 10.25
N GLU A 29 4.07 7.86 11.18
CA GLU A 29 2.99 8.83 11.44
C GLU A 29 2.79 9.78 10.26
N GLN A 30 3.87 10.25 9.64
CA GLN A 30 3.79 11.09 8.43
C GLN A 30 3.15 10.34 7.26
N PHE A 31 3.45 9.05 7.09
CA PHE A 31 2.80 8.19 6.11
C PHE A 31 1.28 8.12 6.35
N ALA A 32 0.85 7.89 7.59
CA ALA A 32 -0.57 7.80 7.93
C ALA A 32 -1.31 9.11 7.64
N LEU A 33 -0.74 10.24 8.05
CA LEU A 33 -1.30 11.57 7.78
C LEU A 33 -1.38 11.86 6.27
N HIS A 34 -0.34 11.48 5.51
CA HIS A 34 -0.33 11.67 4.07
C HIS A 34 -1.36 10.79 3.37
N LEU A 35 -1.46 9.51 3.75
CA LEU A 35 -2.46 8.59 3.21
C LEU A 35 -3.88 9.11 3.46
N ASN A 36 -4.18 9.51 4.69
CA ASN A 36 -5.48 10.08 5.04
C ASN A 36 -5.79 11.32 4.20
N ARG A 37 -4.84 12.24 4.07
CA ARG A 37 -4.99 13.43 3.23
C ARG A 37 -5.30 13.05 1.78
N LEU A 38 -4.56 12.12 1.16
CA LEU A 38 -4.81 11.69 -0.21
C LEU A 38 -6.19 11.09 -0.38
N ILE A 39 -6.65 10.27 0.58
CA ILE A 39 -7.98 9.68 0.57
C ILE A 39 -9.06 10.77 0.65
N CYS A 40 -8.96 11.71 1.59
CA CYS A 40 -9.91 12.81 1.72
C CYS A 40 -9.94 13.70 0.46
N GLU A 41 -8.78 14.00 -0.12
CA GLU A 41 -8.69 14.77 -1.36
C GLU A 41 -9.36 14.03 -2.52
N GLU A 42 -9.16 12.70 -2.63
CA GLU A 42 -9.74 11.88 -3.68
C GLU A 42 -11.26 11.73 -3.51
N MET A 43 -11.73 11.50 -2.27
CA MET A 43 -13.16 11.48 -1.95
C MET A 43 -13.84 12.81 -2.30
N THR A 44 -13.21 13.93 -1.94
CA THR A 44 -13.73 15.27 -2.25
C THR A 44 -13.78 15.54 -3.76
N ALA A 45 -12.74 15.13 -4.49
CA ALA A 45 -12.64 15.36 -5.94
C ALA A 45 -13.61 14.50 -6.74
N THR A 46 -13.92 13.30 -6.27
CA THR A 46 -14.72 12.30 -7.01
C THR A 46 -16.15 12.13 -6.48
N GLY A 47 -16.46 12.65 -5.28
CA GLY A 47 -17.74 12.43 -4.59
C GLY A 47 -17.89 11.02 -3.99
N LYS A 48 -16.81 10.22 -3.96
CA LYS A 48 -16.80 8.90 -3.34
C LYS A 48 -16.84 9.01 -1.82
N ASP A 49 -17.45 8.02 -1.14
CA ASP A 49 -17.70 8.05 0.31
C ASP A 49 -17.14 6.83 1.07
N GLY A 50 -16.57 5.86 0.35
CA GLY A 50 -15.95 4.67 0.92
C GLY A 50 -14.49 4.48 0.50
N VAL A 51 -13.79 3.57 1.17
CA VAL A 51 -12.40 3.19 0.84
C VAL A 51 -12.27 1.69 0.67
N MET A 52 -11.69 1.28 -0.46
CA MET A 52 -11.36 -0.11 -0.75
C MET A 52 -9.85 -0.31 -0.73
N PHE A 53 -9.35 -1.08 0.22
CA PHE A 53 -7.97 -1.54 0.20
C PHE A 53 -7.85 -2.79 -0.68
N LEU A 54 -7.24 -2.65 -1.85
CA LEU A 54 -6.93 -3.74 -2.77
C LEU A 54 -5.51 -4.22 -2.50
N CYS A 55 -5.37 -5.31 -1.74
CA CYS A 55 -4.11 -5.88 -1.31
C CYS A 55 -3.67 -6.96 -2.30
N ILE A 56 -2.60 -6.67 -3.05
CA ILE A 56 -2.12 -7.51 -4.17
C ILE A 56 -0.93 -8.32 -3.70
N GLY A 57 -0.84 -9.58 -4.16
CA GLY A 57 0.26 -10.49 -3.88
C GLY A 57 -0.18 -11.93 -3.64
N THR A 58 0.75 -12.79 -3.24
CA THR A 58 0.51 -14.20 -2.94
C THR A 58 1.29 -14.66 -1.72
N ASP A 59 0.75 -15.60 -0.98
CA ASP A 59 1.40 -16.27 0.15
C ASP A 59 2.46 -17.30 -0.28
N ARG A 60 2.48 -17.67 -1.57
CA ARG A 60 3.43 -18.66 -2.13
C ARG A 60 4.86 -18.14 -2.24
N SER A 61 5.04 -16.83 -2.17
CA SER A 61 6.34 -16.16 -2.19
C SER A 61 6.42 -15.19 -1.02
N THR A 62 7.44 -15.34 -0.18
CA THR A 62 7.63 -14.50 1.01
C THR A 62 7.72 -13.00 0.66
N GLY A 63 8.36 -12.68 -0.48
CA GLY A 63 8.47 -11.30 -0.95
C GLY A 63 7.15 -10.70 -1.43
N ASP A 64 6.22 -11.54 -1.88
CA ASP A 64 4.95 -11.14 -2.47
C ASP A 64 3.77 -11.22 -1.47
N SER A 65 4.05 -11.63 -0.23
CA SER A 65 3.01 -11.82 0.81
C SER A 65 2.59 -10.54 1.54
N LEU A 66 3.23 -9.40 1.26
CA LEU A 66 2.96 -8.14 1.96
C LEU A 66 1.50 -7.72 1.84
N GLY A 67 0.96 -7.66 0.62
CA GLY A 67 -0.45 -7.32 0.37
C GLY A 67 -1.41 -8.25 1.13
N PRO A 68 -1.36 -9.57 0.91
CA PRO A 68 -2.21 -10.53 1.63
C PRO A 68 -2.13 -10.45 3.15
N LEU A 69 -0.96 -10.19 3.72
CA LEU A 69 -0.78 -10.00 5.17
C LEU A 69 -1.48 -8.73 5.67
N ILE A 70 -1.40 -7.63 4.92
CA ILE A 70 -2.10 -6.39 5.24
C ILE A 70 -3.60 -6.61 5.16
N GLY A 71 -4.10 -7.19 4.07
CA GLY A 71 -5.51 -7.47 3.87
C GLY A 71 -6.09 -8.38 4.96
N HIS A 72 -5.34 -9.40 5.39
CA HIS A 72 -5.73 -10.27 6.50
C HIS A 72 -5.87 -9.50 7.82
N LYS A 73 -4.98 -8.56 8.10
CA LYS A 73 -5.03 -7.72 9.30
C LYS A 73 -6.15 -6.69 9.27
N LEU A 74 -6.44 -6.12 8.10
CA LEU A 74 -7.54 -5.19 7.92
C LEU A 74 -8.90 -5.87 8.07
N ARG A 75 -9.07 -7.08 7.54
CA ARG A 75 -10.32 -7.86 7.62
C ARG A 75 -10.78 -8.11 9.06
N GLY A 76 -9.85 -8.29 10.01
CA GLY A 76 -10.17 -8.53 11.42
C GLY A 76 -10.68 -7.28 12.17
N ARG A 77 -10.82 -6.14 11.49
CA ARG A 77 -11.21 -4.87 12.11
C ARG A 77 -12.49 -4.32 11.50
N ARG A 78 -13.33 -3.72 12.35
CA ARG A 78 -14.48 -2.93 11.90
C ARG A 78 -13.96 -1.57 11.46
N LEU A 79 -13.77 -1.41 10.17
CA LEU A 79 -13.43 -0.12 9.55
C LEU A 79 -14.73 0.52 9.08
N ALA A 80 -15.15 1.60 9.72
CA ALA A 80 -16.32 2.35 9.26
C ALA A 80 -16.03 2.92 7.85
N GLY A 81 -16.89 2.65 6.88
CA GLY A 81 -16.72 3.16 5.51
C GLY A 81 -15.54 2.57 4.73
N ALA A 82 -14.87 1.53 5.24
CA ALA A 82 -13.76 0.91 4.50
C ALA A 82 -13.87 -0.62 4.44
N ALA A 83 -13.36 -1.19 3.34
CA ALA A 83 -13.31 -2.62 3.10
C ALA A 83 -11.92 -3.04 2.58
N ALA A 84 -11.57 -4.32 2.70
CA ALA A 84 -10.33 -4.86 2.20
C ALA A 84 -10.57 -6.14 1.39
N ILE A 85 -9.90 -6.24 0.25
CA ILE A 85 -9.87 -7.42 -0.64
C ILE A 85 -8.41 -7.84 -0.84
N GLY A 86 -8.15 -9.13 -0.95
CA GLY A 86 -6.80 -9.68 -1.06
C GLY A 86 -6.24 -10.02 0.32
N THR A 87 -6.73 -11.11 0.90
CA THR A 87 -6.29 -11.64 2.20
C THR A 87 -5.45 -12.91 2.01
N LEU A 88 -4.84 -13.43 3.07
CA LEU A 88 -4.13 -14.72 3.03
C LEU A 88 -5.03 -15.87 2.56
N ASP A 89 -6.31 -15.87 2.96
CA ASP A 89 -7.27 -16.93 2.59
C ASP A 89 -7.79 -16.78 1.14
N LYS A 90 -7.84 -15.54 0.65
CA LYS A 90 -8.34 -15.18 -0.69
C LYS A 90 -7.42 -14.13 -1.31
N PRO A 91 -6.22 -14.52 -1.74
CA PRO A 91 -5.25 -13.59 -2.29
C PRO A 91 -5.68 -13.06 -3.67
N VAL A 92 -5.35 -11.79 -3.91
CA VAL A 92 -5.45 -11.16 -5.23
C VAL A 92 -4.06 -11.09 -5.82
N HIS A 93 -3.85 -11.71 -6.96
CA HIS A 93 -2.54 -11.82 -7.62
C HIS A 93 -2.68 -11.63 -9.14
N ALA A 94 -1.59 -11.60 -9.87
CA ALA A 94 -1.55 -11.33 -11.30
C ALA A 94 -2.53 -12.14 -12.18
N MET A 95 -2.94 -13.33 -11.72
CA MET A 95 -3.85 -14.19 -12.49
C MET A 95 -5.34 -13.84 -12.33
N ASN A 96 -5.71 -13.18 -11.23
CA ASN A 96 -7.11 -12.87 -10.91
C ASN A 96 -7.35 -11.37 -10.64
N LEU A 97 -6.35 -10.53 -10.77
CA LEU A 97 -6.42 -9.09 -10.51
C LEU A 97 -7.53 -8.41 -11.35
N ASP A 98 -7.58 -8.72 -12.65
CA ASP A 98 -8.58 -8.13 -13.55
C ASP A 98 -10.03 -8.47 -13.11
N LEU A 99 -10.23 -9.69 -12.60
CA LEU A 99 -11.52 -10.11 -12.08
C LEU A 99 -11.92 -9.26 -10.86
N TYR A 100 -10.98 -9.06 -9.92
CA TYR A 100 -11.24 -8.27 -8.72
C TYR A 100 -11.36 -6.77 -9.02
N ALA A 101 -10.59 -6.24 -9.97
CA ALA A 101 -10.72 -4.85 -10.40
C ALA A 101 -12.11 -4.58 -10.99
N ARG A 102 -12.61 -5.48 -11.84
CA ARG A 102 -13.99 -5.41 -12.38
C ARG A 102 -15.04 -5.56 -11.28
N TYR A 103 -14.83 -6.48 -10.35
CA TYR A 103 -15.72 -6.69 -9.21
C TYR A 103 -15.84 -5.43 -8.36
N ILE A 104 -14.72 -4.78 -8.02
CA ILE A 104 -14.71 -3.53 -7.25
C ILE A 104 -15.45 -2.43 -8.03
N LYS A 105 -15.13 -2.25 -9.30
CA LYS A 105 -15.78 -1.24 -10.14
C LYS A 105 -17.31 -1.41 -10.23
N LEU A 106 -17.78 -2.65 -10.21
CA LEU A 106 -19.21 -2.97 -10.33
C LEU A 106 -19.97 -2.84 -9.00
N HIS A 107 -19.34 -3.30 -7.89
CA HIS A 107 -20.02 -3.42 -6.60
C HIS A 107 -19.67 -2.31 -5.60
N TYR A 108 -18.59 -1.56 -5.86
CA TYR A 108 -18.07 -0.48 -5.00
C TYR A 108 -17.71 0.75 -5.83
N PRO A 109 -18.63 1.26 -6.70
CA PRO A 109 -18.33 2.40 -7.59
C PRO A 109 -17.99 3.68 -6.81
N ASP A 110 -18.56 3.82 -5.59
CA ASP A 110 -18.40 5.00 -4.74
C ASP A 110 -17.23 4.85 -3.73
N TYR A 111 -16.32 3.91 -3.97
CA TYR A 111 -15.14 3.70 -3.11
C TYR A 111 -13.86 4.21 -3.77
N VAL A 112 -13.06 4.96 -3.01
CA VAL A 112 -11.66 5.24 -3.36
C VAL A 112 -10.85 3.95 -3.23
N VAL A 113 -10.16 3.56 -4.28
CA VAL A 113 -9.37 2.31 -4.29
C VAL A 113 -7.92 2.61 -3.96
N VAL A 114 -7.46 2.09 -2.83
CA VAL A 114 -6.05 2.12 -2.40
C VAL A 114 -5.42 0.78 -2.75
N ALA A 115 -4.60 0.75 -3.79
CA ALA A 115 -3.89 -0.46 -4.22
C ALA A 115 -2.58 -0.62 -3.43
N ILE A 116 -2.34 -1.84 -2.92
CA ILE A 116 -1.18 -2.17 -2.07
C ILE A 116 -0.48 -3.39 -2.64
N ASP A 117 0.83 -3.27 -2.90
CA ASP A 117 1.64 -4.36 -3.46
C ASP A 117 3.05 -4.37 -2.85
N ALA A 118 3.76 -5.47 -3.04
CA ALA A 118 5.18 -5.56 -2.78
C ALA A 118 5.98 -5.15 -4.03
N SER A 119 7.12 -4.52 -3.85
CA SER A 119 7.99 -4.16 -4.96
C SER A 119 9.47 -4.41 -4.66
N VAL A 120 10.27 -4.46 -5.71
CA VAL A 120 11.73 -4.37 -5.61
C VAL A 120 12.16 -2.94 -5.95
N GLY A 121 13.22 -2.47 -5.33
CA GLY A 121 13.70 -1.11 -5.53
C GLY A 121 15.21 -0.98 -5.31
N SER A 122 15.71 0.24 -5.09
CA SER A 122 17.11 0.43 -4.70
C SER A 122 17.40 -0.32 -3.40
N PRO A 123 18.58 -0.97 -3.26
CA PRO A 123 19.00 -1.61 -2.02
C PRO A 123 18.88 -0.70 -0.78
N ASP A 124 19.17 0.59 -0.93
CA ASP A 124 19.09 1.58 0.15
C ASP A 124 17.63 1.86 0.61
N HIS A 125 16.66 1.54 -0.21
CA HIS A 125 15.25 1.70 0.10
C HIS A 125 14.56 0.39 0.52
N VAL A 126 15.30 -0.70 0.67
CA VAL A 126 14.72 -1.94 1.21
C VAL A 126 14.20 -1.69 2.62
N GLY A 127 12.89 -1.89 2.81
CA GLY A 127 12.21 -1.58 4.05
C GLY A 127 11.46 -0.27 4.08
N TYR A 128 11.45 0.44 2.99
CA TYR A 128 10.61 1.62 2.84
C TYR A 128 9.22 1.26 2.30
N ALA A 129 8.25 2.07 2.65
CA ALA A 129 6.96 2.13 1.97
C ALA A 129 6.95 3.35 1.05
N THR A 130 6.33 3.21 -0.12
CA THR A 130 6.03 4.34 -1.00
C THR A 130 4.55 4.65 -0.96
N LEU A 131 4.20 5.90 -1.18
CA LEU A 131 2.84 6.38 -1.25
C LEU A 131 2.73 7.42 -2.37
N GLY A 132 1.77 7.24 -3.25
CA GLY A 132 1.53 8.15 -4.37
C GLY A 132 0.06 8.19 -4.79
N ARG A 133 -0.32 9.30 -5.42
CA ARG A 133 -1.60 9.43 -6.11
C ARG A 133 -1.53 8.69 -7.44
N GLY A 134 -2.61 8.06 -7.82
CA GLY A 134 -2.75 7.35 -9.09
C GLY A 134 -2.61 5.84 -8.98
N ALA A 135 -2.87 5.20 -10.11
CA ALA A 135 -2.94 3.76 -10.20
C ALA A 135 -1.56 3.09 -10.01
N LEU A 136 -1.57 1.98 -9.33
CA LEU A 136 -0.44 1.08 -9.19
C LEU A 136 -0.38 0.16 -10.40
N GLN A 137 0.81 -0.02 -10.97
CA GLN A 137 1.06 -1.01 -12.03
C GLN A 137 1.71 -2.25 -11.41
N PRO A 138 0.93 -3.30 -11.11
CA PRO A 138 1.44 -4.49 -10.46
C PRO A 138 2.28 -5.32 -11.41
N GLY A 139 3.18 -6.14 -10.87
CA GLY A 139 3.82 -7.20 -11.63
C GLY A 139 4.92 -6.79 -12.58
N LEU A 140 5.64 -5.68 -12.33
CA LEU A 140 6.88 -5.35 -13.07
C LEU A 140 7.94 -6.47 -13.02
N GLY A 141 7.77 -7.47 -12.15
CA GLY A 141 8.59 -8.69 -12.08
C GLY A 141 8.04 -9.90 -12.86
N VAL A 142 6.84 -9.81 -13.42
CA VAL A 142 6.20 -10.89 -14.20
C VAL A 142 5.92 -10.35 -15.59
N SER A 143 6.26 -11.08 -16.63
CA SER A 143 6.15 -10.68 -18.05
C SER A 143 4.70 -10.46 -18.55
N LYS A 144 3.81 -9.94 -17.73
CA LYS A 144 2.42 -9.61 -18.07
C LYS A 144 2.19 -8.11 -17.94
N ASN A 145 1.71 -7.49 -19.01
CA ASN A 145 1.11 -6.16 -18.96
C ASN A 145 -0.24 -6.25 -18.23
N LEU A 146 -0.22 -6.08 -16.92
CA LEU A 146 -1.43 -5.95 -16.12
C LEU A 146 -1.93 -4.50 -16.21
N GLU A 147 -3.25 -4.30 -16.23
CA GLU A 147 -3.82 -2.96 -16.12
C GLU A 147 -3.44 -2.31 -14.79
N ALA A 148 -3.16 -1.03 -14.83
CA ALA A 148 -2.93 -0.24 -13.63
C ALA A 148 -4.23 -0.14 -12.81
N VAL A 149 -4.14 -0.31 -11.49
CA VAL A 149 -5.29 -0.37 -10.59
C VAL A 149 -5.18 0.60 -9.42
N GLY A 150 -6.30 1.13 -8.98
CA GLY A 150 -6.41 2.01 -7.82
C GLY A 150 -6.37 3.50 -8.14
N ASP A 151 -6.84 4.29 -7.20
CA ASP A 151 -6.80 5.75 -7.22
C ASP A 151 -5.57 6.27 -6.45
N ILE A 152 -5.11 5.49 -5.46
CA ILE A 152 -3.92 5.72 -4.64
C ILE A 152 -3.08 4.44 -4.65
N SER A 153 -1.76 4.59 -4.75
CA SER A 153 -0.82 3.47 -4.79
C SER A 153 0.09 3.46 -3.57
N ILE A 154 0.25 2.27 -2.98
CA ILE A 154 1.20 1.99 -1.91
C ILE A 154 2.05 0.80 -2.32
N THR A 155 3.38 0.92 -2.24
CA THR A 155 4.25 -0.23 -2.39
C THR A 155 5.19 -0.39 -1.19
N GLY A 156 5.39 -1.64 -0.76
CA GLY A 156 6.44 -1.95 0.18
C GLY A 156 7.67 -2.48 -0.54
N ILE A 157 8.82 -1.83 -0.38
CA ILE A 157 10.07 -2.27 -1.01
C ILE A 157 10.65 -3.42 -0.20
N VAL A 158 10.48 -4.64 -0.72
CA VAL A 158 10.83 -5.89 -0.03
C VAL A 158 12.18 -6.47 -0.45
N GLY A 159 12.78 -5.97 -1.51
CA GLY A 159 14.08 -6.45 -2.01
C GLY A 159 14.77 -5.44 -2.90
N GLY A 160 16.09 -5.58 -3.04
CA GLY A 160 16.91 -4.78 -3.96
C GLY A 160 16.79 -5.29 -5.41
N ALA A 161 16.68 -4.38 -6.35
CA ALA A 161 16.72 -4.70 -7.78
C ALA A 161 18.08 -5.37 -8.12
N GLY A 162 18.03 -6.55 -8.73
CA GLY A 162 19.23 -7.35 -9.07
C GLY A 162 19.67 -8.32 -7.98
N SER A 163 19.12 -8.29 -6.78
CA SER A 163 19.38 -9.31 -5.76
C SER A 163 18.58 -10.58 -6.06
N ARG A 164 19.28 -11.68 -6.30
CA ARG A 164 18.70 -13.03 -6.37
C ARG A 164 18.66 -13.73 -5.02
N ASP A 165 18.93 -13.00 -3.93
CA ASP A 165 19.03 -13.60 -2.61
C ASP A 165 17.64 -13.76 -1.96
N PRO A 166 17.12 -14.99 -1.85
CA PRO A 166 15.83 -15.26 -1.21
C PRO A 166 15.80 -14.86 0.29
N VAL A 167 16.97 -14.77 0.93
CA VAL A 167 17.11 -14.44 2.35
C VAL A 167 16.78 -12.98 2.62
N MET A 168 17.07 -12.07 1.69
CA MET A 168 16.68 -10.66 1.80
C MET A 168 15.17 -10.48 1.78
N LEU A 169 14.47 -11.19 0.91
CA LEU A 169 13.01 -11.21 0.84
C LEU A 169 12.39 -11.77 2.14
N GLN A 170 13.03 -12.76 2.76
CA GLN A 170 12.57 -13.39 3.98
C GLN A 170 12.73 -12.50 5.22
N LYS A 171 13.79 -11.72 5.35
CA LYS A 171 14.03 -10.83 6.48
C LYS A 171 12.99 -9.72 6.62
N MET A 172 12.37 -9.29 5.53
CA MET A 172 11.37 -8.22 5.55
C MET A 172 9.98 -8.66 5.99
N CYS A 173 9.59 -9.90 5.68
CA CYS A 173 8.26 -10.41 6.02
C CYS A 173 8.15 -10.93 7.46
N ILE A 174 9.24 -11.43 8.05
CA ILE A 174 9.23 -12.13 9.34
C ILE A 174 9.32 -11.17 10.53
N ARG A 175 9.97 -10.03 10.40
CA ARG A 175 10.08 -9.09 11.51
C ARG A 175 8.87 -8.15 11.51
N ASP A 176 7.90 -8.49 12.33
CA ASP A 176 6.70 -7.77 12.79
C ASP A 176 6.54 -6.30 12.34
N ARG A 177 6.50 -6.07 11.02
CA ARG A 177 6.16 -4.76 10.43
C ARG A 177 4.65 -4.51 10.38
N SER A 178 3.89 -5.44 10.94
CA SER A 178 2.48 -5.27 11.21
C SER A 178 2.18 -4.06 12.11
N TYR A 179 3.20 -3.60 12.85
CA TYR A 179 3.11 -2.43 13.72
C TYR A 179 2.86 -1.14 12.93
N ILE A 180 3.49 -0.97 11.76
CA ILE A 180 3.31 0.20 10.89
C ILE A 180 1.87 0.28 10.41
N TRP A 181 1.37 -0.84 9.89
CA TRP A 181 0.00 -0.93 9.39
C TRP A 181 -1.03 -0.85 10.51
N ARG A 182 -0.69 -1.31 11.72
CA ARG A 182 -1.50 -1.09 12.92
C ARG A 182 -1.63 0.39 13.26
N ARG A 183 -0.57 1.18 13.12
CA ARG A 183 -0.58 2.60 13.45
C ARG A 183 -1.07 3.48 12.31
N CYS A 184 -0.74 3.16 11.06
CA CYS A 184 -1.04 4.00 9.91
C CYS A 184 -2.47 3.87 9.39
N VAL A 185 -3.03 2.66 9.39
CA VAL A 185 -4.35 2.39 8.82
C VAL A 185 -5.40 2.19 9.93
N LEU A 186 -4.97 1.99 11.18
CA LEU A 186 -5.82 1.49 12.26
C LEU A 186 -5.90 2.42 13.48
N ARG A 187 -5.19 3.54 13.47
CA ARG A 187 -5.31 4.55 14.51
C ARG A 187 -6.37 5.56 14.07
N ASP A 188 -7.47 5.63 14.82
CA ASP A 188 -8.48 6.71 14.95
C ASP A 188 -8.69 7.73 13.78
N ALA A 189 -8.06 7.52 12.62
CA ALA A 189 -8.14 8.41 11.46
C ALA A 189 -9.48 8.27 10.70
N TRP A 190 -10.33 7.34 11.10
CA TRP A 190 -11.62 7.04 10.48
C TRP A 190 -12.81 7.37 11.40
N LEU A 191 -12.60 8.22 12.40
CA LEU A 191 -13.70 8.82 13.16
C LEU A 191 -14.13 10.11 12.44
N PHE A 192 -15.10 9.98 11.56
CA PHE A 192 -16.03 11.01 11.18
C PHE A 192 -17.35 10.79 11.92
#